data_1898fcb52764c933e386d078266adb1c
#
_entry.id   1898fcb52764c933e386d078266adb1c
#
_cell.length_a   1.000
_cell.length_b   1.000
_cell.length_c   1.000
_cell.angle_alpha   90.00
_cell.angle_beta   90.00
_cell.angle_gamma   90.00
#
_symmetry.space_group_name_H-M   'P 1'
#
loop_
_entity.id
_entity.type
_entity.pdbx_description
1 polymer ?
#
loop_
_entity_poly.entity_id
_entity_poly.type
_entity_poly.pdbx_seq_one_letter_code
_entity_poly.pdbx_strand_id
1 'polypeptide(L)'
;MKDFKVEYLQILDENGNCDDTLMPKLSNDEIKKIYEMLILVRVFDQKAFNMQRQGRLGTYIQFKGQEACQVGSAFALHDEDFIFPMYRNSGLLIARKHPIVQVLQYWGGDERGLKSPPNVNNFPIAIPVGTQTVHAAGAAMAAKLRGTKQVSVVYFGEGATSKGDFHEAMNFAGVFQAPAIFLCENNQFAISVPRKDQTRAETIAQKAIAYGFEGIQVDGMDVFAV
;
A
#
# COMPACT_ATOMS: atom_id res chain seq x y z
N MET A 1 25.60 7.97 -21.05
CA MET A 1 24.96 8.00 -19.70
C MET A 1 23.58 7.40 -19.85
N LYS A 2 23.15 6.54 -18.92
CA LYS A 2 21.73 6.12 -18.89
C LYS A 2 20.94 7.31 -18.37
N ASP A 3 19.94 7.78 -19.13
CA ASP A 3 18.96 8.73 -18.64
C ASP A 3 18.03 7.99 -17.68
N PHE A 4 18.00 8.43 -16.42
CA PHE A 4 17.11 7.91 -15.42
C PHE A 4 15.84 8.76 -15.41
N LYS A 5 14.75 8.20 -15.92
CA LYS A 5 13.45 8.87 -15.98
C LYS A 5 12.46 8.13 -15.06
N VAL A 6 11.75 8.89 -14.26
CA VAL A 6 10.56 8.39 -13.56
C VAL A 6 9.35 8.62 -14.47
N GLU A 7 8.65 7.57 -14.82
CA GLU A 7 7.43 7.67 -15.60
C GLU A 7 6.24 8.02 -14.69
N TYR A 8 5.26 8.73 -15.24
CA TYR A 8 3.98 8.98 -14.59
C TYR A 8 2.90 8.18 -15.31
N LEU A 9 2.11 7.43 -14.53
CA LEU A 9 1.02 6.61 -15.04
C LEU A 9 -0.32 7.12 -14.52
N GLN A 10 -1.22 7.43 -15.44
CA GLN A 10 -2.63 7.68 -15.21
C GLN A 10 -3.40 7.05 -16.38
N ILE A 11 -4.48 6.33 -16.10
CA ILE A 11 -5.33 5.66 -17.07
C ILE A 11 -6.71 6.33 -17.13
N LEU A 12 -7.28 6.61 -15.95
CA LEU A 12 -8.57 7.27 -15.79
C LEU A 12 -8.37 8.62 -15.08
N ASP A 13 -8.81 9.70 -15.75
CA ASP A 13 -8.75 11.04 -15.17
C ASP A 13 -10.00 11.41 -14.34
N GLU A 14 -9.97 12.56 -13.68
CA GLU A 14 -11.08 13.07 -12.86
C GLU A 14 -12.32 13.48 -13.65
N ASN A 15 -12.22 13.58 -14.96
CA ASN A 15 -13.33 13.90 -15.88
C ASN A 15 -13.97 12.63 -16.47
N GLY A 16 -13.42 11.46 -16.16
CA GLY A 16 -13.89 10.18 -16.67
C GLY A 16 -13.32 9.82 -18.05
N ASN A 17 -12.29 10.52 -18.54
CA ASN A 17 -11.58 10.11 -19.74
C ASN A 17 -10.65 8.95 -19.41
N CYS A 18 -10.67 7.93 -20.26
CA CYS A 18 -9.87 6.72 -20.08
C CYS A 18 -8.90 6.55 -21.25
N ASP A 19 -7.64 6.18 -20.94
CA ASP A 19 -6.70 5.73 -21.97
C ASP A 19 -6.92 4.22 -22.21
N ASP A 20 -7.70 3.92 -23.24
CA ASP A 20 -8.06 2.54 -23.62
C ASP A 20 -6.82 1.69 -23.97
N THR A 21 -5.69 2.30 -24.32
CA THR A 21 -4.47 1.57 -24.68
C THR A 21 -3.72 1.02 -23.45
N LEU A 22 -3.90 1.69 -22.31
CA LEU A 22 -3.30 1.31 -21.03
C LEU A 22 -4.28 0.58 -20.11
N MET A 23 -5.59 0.61 -20.44
CA MET A 23 -6.64 -0.01 -19.62
C MET A 23 -6.37 -1.50 -19.41
N PRO A 24 -6.32 -1.98 -18.15
CA PRO A 24 -6.13 -3.40 -17.86
C PRO A 24 -7.31 -4.22 -18.41
N LYS A 25 -7.02 -5.45 -18.86
CA LYS A 25 -8.03 -6.37 -19.40
C LYS A 25 -8.91 -6.92 -18.28
N LEU A 26 -9.91 -6.16 -17.89
CA LEU A 26 -10.88 -6.51 -16.85
C LEU A 26 -12.25 -6.74 -17.47
N SER A 27 -12.95 -7.75 -16.97
CA SER A 27 -14.37 -7.95 -17.27
C SER A 27 -15.23 -6.90 -16.53
N ASN A 28 -16.44 -6.65 -17.04
CA ASN A 28 -17.40 -5.78 -16.34
C ASN A 28 -17.70 -6.24 -14.90
N ASP A 29 -17.67 -7.54 -14.63
CA ASP A 29 -17.92 -8.06 -13.30
C ASP A 29 -16.73 -7.80 -12.35
N GLU A 30 -15.50 -7.82 -12.85
CA GLU A 30 -14.31 -7.43 -12.08
C GLU A 30 -14.34 -5.93 -11.78
N ILE A 31 -14.64 -5.09 -12.77
CA ILE A 31 -14.79 -3.64 -12.56
C ILE A 31 -15.87 -3.33 -11.51
N LYS A 32 -17.02 -4.01 -11.57
CA LYS A 32 -18.08 -3.86 -10.55
C LYS A 32 -17.58 -4.26 -9.16
N LYS A 33 -16.86 -5.38 -9.02
CA LYS A 33 -16.29 -5.80 -7.74
C LYS A 33 -15.29 -4.80 -7.18
N ILE A 34 -14.43 -4.23 -8.03
CA ILE A 34 -13.51 -3.15 -7.63
C ILE A 34 -14.31 -1.95 -7.12
N TYR A 35 -15.32 -1.51 -7.86
CA TYR A 35 -16.18 -0.38 -7.48
C TYR A 35 -16.92 -0.64 -6.17
N GLU A 36 -17.54 -1.81 -6.01
CA GLU A 36 -18.20 -2.21 -4.77
C GLU A 36 -17.23 -2.18 -3.58
N MET A 37 -15.99 -2.64 -3.78
CA MET A 37 -14.96 -2.61 -2.74
C MET A 37 -14.55 -1.16 -2.40
N LEU A 38 -14.38 -0.29 -3.39
CA LEU A 38 -14.09 1.15 -3.16
C LEU A 38 -15.18 1.81 -2.31
N ILE A 39 -16.46 1.54 -2.61
CA ILE A 39 -17.59 2.04 -1.81
C ILE A 39 -17.58 1.44 -0.41
N LEU A 40 -17.37 0.13 -0.29
CA LEU A 40 -17.33 -0.56 1.01
C LEU A 40 -16.27 0.04 1.93
N VAL A 41 -15.03 0.18 1.45
CA VAL A 41 -13.93 0.70 2.27
C VAL A 41 -14.13 2.18 2.61
N ARG A 42 -14.72 3.00 1.72
CA ARG A 42 -15.10 4.39 1.99
C ARG A 42 -16.16 4.47 3.11
N VAL A 43 -17.20 3.66 3.04
CA VAL A 43 -18.27 3.61 4.06
C VAL A 43 -17.70 3.11 5.39
N PHE A 44 -16.84 2.09 5.35
CA PHE A 44 -16.14 1.59 6.53
C PHE A 44 -15.30 2.70 7.20
N ASP A 45 -14.47 3.40 6.43
CA ASP A 45 -13.60 4.46 6.94
C ASP A 45 -14.39 5.54 7.67
N GLN A 46 -15.48 6.01 7.04
CA GLN A 46 -16.36 7.01 7.65
C GLN A 46 -17.03 6.49 8.92
N LYS A 47 -17.46 5.22 8.93
CA LYS A 47 -18.09 4.60 10.11
C LYS A 47 -17.09 4.44 11.25
N ALA A 48 -15.89 3.96 10.97
CA ALA A 48 -14.84 3.79 11.97
C ALA A 48 -14.42 5.13 12.59
N PHE A 49 -14.26 6.17 11.76
CA PHE A 49 -14.00 7.53 12.23
C PHE A 49 -15.09 8.05 13.17
N ASN A 50 -16.37 7.87 12.80
CA ASN A 50 -17.49 8.28 13.66
C ASN A 50 -17.51 7.50 14.98
N MET A 51 -17.20 6.19 14.96
CA MET A 51 -17.09 5.38 16.18
C MET A 51 -15.96 5.86 17.09
N GLN A 52 -14.81 6.23 16.52
CA GLN A 52 -13.70 6.79 17.29
C GLN A 52 -14.11 8.11 17.95
N ARG A 53 -14.75 9.03 17.24
CA ARG A 53 -15.25 10.29 17.78
C ARG A 53 -16.30 10.12 18.87
N GLN A 54 -17.03 9.01 18.88
CA GLN A 54 -17.97 8.62 19.92
C GLN A 54 -17.31 7.91 21.12
N GLY A 55 -15.98 7.73 21.12
CA GLY A 55 -15.25 7.02 22.16
C GLY A 55 -15.43 5.49 22.13
N ARG A 56 -15.95 4.94 21.03
CA ARG A 56 -16.19 3.50 20.85
C ARG A 56 -14.98 2.74 20.31
N LEU A 57 -14.02 3.46 19.76
CA LEU A 57 -12.68 2.98 19.38
C LEU A 57 -11.63 3.78 20.12
N GLY A 58 -10.53 3.14 20.50
CA GLY A 58 -9.42 3.77 21.23
C GLY A 58 -8.71 4.81 20.36
N THR A 59 -8.43 4.44 19.13
CA THR A 59 -7.91 5.34 18.09
C THR A 59 -8.40 4.87 16.72
N TYR A 60 -8.27 5.72 15.70
CA TYR A 60 -8.50 5.35 14.30
C TYR A 60 -7.81 6.33 13.38
N ILE A 61 -7.15 5.82 12.36
CA ILE A 61 -6.47 6.61 11.35
C ILE A 61 -7.23 6.47 10.03
N GLN A 62 -7.90 7.55 9.60
CA GLN A 62 -8.60 7.57 8.32
C GLN A 62 -7.66 7.40 7.11
N PHE A 63 -8.17 6.73 6.08
CA PHE A 63 -7.50 6.58 4.78
C PHE A 63 -8.29 7.20 3.62
N LYS A 64 -9.28 8.02 3.92
CA LYS A 64 -10.10 8.73 2.92
C LYS A 64 -9.21 9.45 1.90
N GLY A 65 -9.43 9.14 0.60
CA GLY A 65 -8.62 9.62 -0.51
C GLY A 65 -7.48 8.68 -0.91
N GLN A 66 -7.30 7.53 -0.23
CA GLN A 66 -6.29 6.52 -0.56
C GLN A 66 -6.94 5.16 -0.90
N GLU A 67 -8.24 5.15 -1.19
CA GLU A 67 -8.98 3.91 -1.47
C GLU A 67 -8.47 3.23 -2.73
N ALA A 68 -8.20 4.00 -3.80
CA ALA A 68 -7.74 3.45 -5.06
C ALA A 68 -6.38 2.77 -4.92
N CYS A 69 -5.42 3.38 -4.19
CA CYS A 69 -4.14 2.75 -3.88
C CYS A 69 -4.31 1.39 -3.20
N GLN A 70 -5.18 1.33 -2.18
CA GLN A 70 -5.34 0.16 -1.34
C GLN A 70 -6.15 -0.95 -2.02
N VAL A 71 -7.23 -0.58 -2.69
CA VAL A 71 -8.10 -1.54 -3.39
C VAL A 71 -7.46 -2.01 -4.68
N GLY A 72 -6.92 -1.10 -5.51
CA GLY A 72 -6.30 -1.45 -6.80
C GLY A 72 -5.15 -2.43 -6.61
N SER A 73 -4.21 -2.09 -5.71
CA SER A 73 -3.08 -2.98 -5.42
C SER A 73 -3.52 -4.34 -4.83
N ALA A 74 -4.56 -4.36 -3.97
CA ALA A 74 -5.07 -5.61 -3.42
C ALA A 74 -5.66 -6.54 -4.49
N PHE A 75 -6.35 -5.97 -5.49
CA PHE A 75 -6.93 -6.75 -6.59
C PHE A 75 -5.88 -7.32 -7.55
N ALA A 76 -4.71 -6.69 -7.64
CA ALA A 76 -3.60 -7.17 -8.47
C ALA A 76 -2.81 -8.32 -7.82
N LEU A 77 -2.99 -8.59 -6.53
CA LEU A 77 -2.24 -9.58 -5.77
C LEU A 77 -2.94 -10.93 -5.68
N HIS A 78 -2.16 -12.00 -5.70
CA HIS A 78 -2.61 -13.35 -5.39
C HIS A 78 -2.75 -13.55 -3.87
N ASP A 79 -3.58 -14.51 -3.46
CA ASP A 79 -3.80 -14.80 -2.03
C ASP A 79 -2.51 -15.21 -1.29
N GLU A 80 -1.59 -15.90 -2.00
CA GLU A 80 -0.29 -16.31 -1.47
C GLU A 80 0.73 -15.18 -1.33
N ASP A 81 0.53 -14.02 -1.95
CA ASP A 81 1.43 -12.88 -1.82
C ASP A 81 1.33 -12.27 -0.42
N PHE A 82 2.46 -11.79 0.07
CA PHE A 82 2.54 -11.12 1.37
C PHE A 82 2.25 -9.64 1.25
N ILE A 83 1.40 -9.10 2.14
CA ILE A 83 1.28 -7.66 2.36
C ILE A 83 1.86 -7.27 3.72
N PHE A 84 2.56 -6.13 3.75
CA PHE A 84 3.13 -5.52 4.96
C PHE A 84 2.52 -4.13 5.13
N PRO A 85 1.36 -4.05 5.81
CA PRO A 85 0.58 -2.81 5.90
C PRO A 85 1.15 -1.86 6.95
N MET A 86 0.98 -0.56 6.73
CA MET A 86 1.08 0.45 7.78
C MET A 86 -0.28 0.66 8.45
N TYR A 87 -0.29 1.48 9.50
CA TYR A 87 -1.48 1.80 10.30
C TYR A 87 -2.63 2.45 9.52
N ARG A 88 -2.40 2.98 8.29
CA ARG A 88 -3.44 3.60 7.45
C ARG A 88 -4.09 2.63 6.45
N ASN A 89 -3.69 1.37 6.45
CA ASN A 89 -4.11 0.40 5.43
C ASN A 89 -5.29 -0.49 5.83
N SER A 90 -6.26 0.04 6.57
CA SER A 90 -7.48 -0.72 6.92
C SER A 90 -8.28 -1.12 5.68
N GLY A 91 -8.32 -0.28 4.64
CA GLY A 91 -8.98 -0.59 3.36
C GLY A 91 -8.30 -1.73 2.62
N LEU A 92 -6.96 -1.74 2.59
CA LEU A 92 -6.17 -2.83 2.03
C LEU A 92 -6.48 -4.17 2.71
N LEU A 93 -6.49 -4.18 4.06
CA LEU A 93 -6.81 -5.39 4.82
C LEU A 93 -8.19 -5.95 4.46
N ILE A 94 -9.21 -5.08 4.37
CA ILE A 94 -10.57 -5.45 3.99
C ILE A 94 -10.59 -6.03 2.57
N ALA A 95 -9.93 -5.37 1.62
CA ALA A 95 -9.81 -5.85 0.25
C ALA A 95 -9.06 -7.19 0.17
N ARG A 96 -8.12 -7.43 1.09
CA ARG A 96 -7.40 -8.70 1.31
C ARG A 96 -8.14 -9.68 2.23
N LYS A 97 -9.48 -9.61 2.24
CA LYS A 97 -10.38 -10.56 2.93
C LYS A 97 -10.27 -10.55 4.47
N HIS A 98 -9.61 -9.54 5.07
CA HIS A 98 -9.62 -9.41 6.53
C HIS A 98 -11.02 -9.04 7.02
N PRO A 99 -11.61 -9.74 7.97
CA PRO A 99 -12.97 -9.46 8.43
C PRO A 99 -13.08 -8.05 9.01
N ILE A 100 -14.06 -7.28 8.56
CA ILE A 100 -14.30 -5.88 8.98
C ILE A 100 -14.39 -5.76 10.51
N VAL A 101 -15.05 -6.75 11.16
CA VAL A 101 -15.18 -6.78 12.62
C VAL A 101 -13.82 -6.90 13.30
N GLN A 102 -12.89 -7.69 12.75
CA GLN A 102 -11.55 -7.84 13.30
C GLN A 102 -10.72 -6.55 13.14
N VAL A 103 -10.86 -5.85 12.01
CA VAL A 103 -10.22 -4.53 11.83
C VAL A 103 -10.71 -3.54 12.89
N LEU A 104 -12.02 -3.50 13.16
CA LEU A 104 -12.58 -2.65 14.23
C LEU A 104 -12.15 -3.12 15.63
N GLN A 105 -12.05 -4.43 15.85
CA GLN A 105 -11.57 -5.03 17.10
C GLN A 105 -10.15 -4.56 17.43
N TYR A 106 -9.24 -4.58 16.45
CA TYR A 106 -7.90 -4.06 16.61
C TYR A 106 -7.90 -2.57 17.01
N TRP A 107 -8.64 -1.71 16.31
CA TRP A 107 -8.76 -0.30 16.64
C TRP A 107 -9.50 -0.03 17.96
N GLY A 108 -10.24 -1.01 18.44
CA GLY A 108 -10.83 -1.05 19.78
C GLY A 108 -9.86 -1.42 20.90
N GLY A 109 -8.62 -1.81 20.57
CA GLY A 109 -7.57 -2.19 21.52
C GLY A 109 -7.41 -3.70 21.75
N ASP A 110 -7.99 -4.54 20.91
CA ASP A 110 -7.85 -6.01 20.99
C ASP A 110 -6.98 -6.54 19.84
N GLU A 111 -5.73 -6.92 20.17
CA GLU A 111 -4.73 -7.40 19.21
C GLU A 111 -5.15 -8.68 18.47
N ARG A 112 -6.13 -9.44 18.98
CA ARG A 112 -6.68 -10.60 18.26
C ARG A 112 -7.28 -10.22 16.90
N GLY A 113 -7.66 -8.94 16.75
CA GLY A 113 -8.09 -8.36 15.49
C GLY A 113 -7.01 -8.33 14.40
N LEU A 114 -5.74 -8.50 14.73
CA LEU A 114 -4.62 -8.58 13.75
C LEU A 114 -4.38 -9.99 13.20
N LYS A 115 -5.10 -11.01 13.69
CA LYS A 115 -4.92 -12.37 13.19
C LYS A 115 -5.29 -12.46 11.72
N SER A 116 -4.30 -12.78 10.87
CA SER A 116 -4.55 -12.99 9.44
C SER A 116 -5.62 -14.05 9.20
N PRO A 117 -6.54 -13.84 8.26
CA PRO A 117 -7.48 -14.88 7.84
C PRO A 117 -6.74 -16.08 7.27
N PRO A 118 -7.36 -17.29 7.31
CA PRO A 118 -6.76 -18.45 6.65
C PRO A 118 -6.62 -18.20 5.13
N ASN A 119 -5.55 -18.73 4.56
CA ASN A 119 -5.24 -18.69 3.12
C ASN A 119 -4.91 -17.32 2.51
N VAL A 120 -4.64 -16.32 3.34
CA VAL A 120 -4.05 -15.04 2.89
C VAL A 120 -2.90 -14.65 3.82
N ASN A 121 -1.89 -13.99 3.25
CA ASN A 121 -0.68 -13.60 3.96
C ASN A 121 -0.70 -12.10 4.28
N ASN A 122 -1.55 -11.70 5.21
CA ASN A 122 -1.59 -10.34 5.72
C ASN A 122 -0.70 -10.23 6.95
N PHE A 123 0.39 -9.46 6.87
CA PHE A 123 1.22 -9.19 8.04
C PHE A 123 0.48 -8.23 9.00
N PRO A 124 0.77 -8.27 10.30
CA PRO A 124 0.19 -7.32 11.24
C PRO A 124 0.48 -5.87 10.89
N ILE A 125 -0.45 -4.96 11.21
CA ILE A 125 -0.27 -3.52 11.02
C ILE A 125 0.99 -3.05 11.77
N ALA A 126 1.89 -2.35 11.08
CA ALA A 126 3.01 -1.68 11.71
C ALA A 126 2.64 -0.25 12.12
N ILE A 127 2.77 0.06 13.40
CA ILE A 127 2.64 1.41 13.93
C ILE A 127 3.99 2.17 13.84
N PRO A 128 5.15 1.57 14.19
CA PRO A 128 6.43 2.22 13.97
C PRO A 128 6.68 2.48 12.48
N VAL A 129 6.91 3.75 12.15
CA VAL A 129 7.02 4.19 10.75
C VAL A 129 8.24 3.56 10.08
N GLY A 130 8.02 2.87 8.97
CA GLY A 130 9.08 2.29 8.13
C GLY A 130 9.57 0.89 8.52
N THR A 131 9.31 0.42 9.74
CA THR A 131 9.81 -0.88 10.22
C THR A 131 9.35 -2.06 9.36
N GLN A 132 8.14 -2.03 8.83
CA GLN A 132 7.61 -3.09 7.97
C GLN A 132 8.39 -3.27 6.66
N THR A 133 9.17 -2.28 6.23
CA THR A 133 9.96 -2.35 4.99
C THR A 133 11.04 -3.43 5.08
N VAL A 134 11.74 -3.53 6.21
CA VAL A 134 12.77 -4.56 6.41
C VAL A 134 12.16 -5.96 6.53
N HIS A 135 10.96 -6.07 7.14
CA HIS A 135 10.24 -7.34 7.19
C HIS A 135 9.83 -7.83 5.79
N ALA A 136 9.34 -6.92 4.94
CA ALA A 136 8.96 -7.24 3.57
C ALA A 136 10.17 -7.67 2.74
N ALA A 137 11.30 -6.98 2.86
CA ALA A 137 12.54 -7.35 2.18
C ALA A 137 13.00 -8.77 2.62
N GLY A 138 12.96 -9.06 3.93
CA GLY A 138 13.29 -10.39 4.45
C GLY A 138 12.36 -11.50 3.96
N ALA A 139 11.04 -11.25 3.91
CA ALA A 139 10.07 -12.20 3.39
C ALA A 139 10.26 -12.45 1.88
N ALA A 140 10.52 -11.40 1.11
CA ALA A 140 10.83 -11.52 -0.32
C ALA A 140 12.11 -12.31 -0.57
N MET A 141 13.16 -12.09 0.23
CA MET A 141 14.39 -12.90 0.19
C MET A 141 14.10 -14.37 0.49
N ALA A 142 13.26 -14.65 1.49
CA ALA A 142 12.87 -16.02 1.84
C ALA A 142 12.08 -16.70 0.69
N ALA A 143 11.17 -15.98 0.04
CA ALA A 143 10.43 -16.47 -1.12
C ALA A 143 11.39 -16.85 -2.26
N LYS A 144 12.35 -15.98 -2.57
CA LYS A 144 13.38 -16.24 -3.58
C LYS A 144 14.22 -17.47 -3.25
N LEU A 145 14.72 -17.57 -1.99
CA LEU A 145 15.53 -18.72 -1.55
C LEU A 145 14.77 -20.06 -1.60
N ARG A 146 13.45 -20.01 -1.35
CA ARG A 146 12.57 -21.19 -1.43
C ARG A 146 12.14 -21.51 -2.86
N GLY A 147 12.43 -20.65 -3.84
CA GLY A 147 11.99 -20.81 -5.22
C GLY A 147 10.47 -20.67 -5.41
N THR A 148 9.78 -19.99 -4.50
CA THR A 148 8.33 -19.71 -4.64
C THR A 148 8.10 -18.50 -5.55
N LYS A 149 6.86 -18.34 -6.05
CA LYS A 149 6.48 -17.19 -6.88
C LYS A 149 5.89 -16.02 -6.08
N GLN A 150 5.85 -16.15 -4.75
CA GLN A 150 5.28 -15.15 -3.86
C GLN A 150 6.02 -13.81 -3.97
N VAL A 151 5.25 -12.74 -3.98
CA VAL A 151 5.74 -11.36 -3.93
C VAL A 151 5.43 -10.77 -2.55
N SER A 152 6.30 -9.92 -2.05
CA SER A 152 6.07 -9.13 -0.84
C SER A 152 5.79 -7.70 -1.22
N VAL A 153 4.62 -7.17 -0.85
CA VAL A 153 4.26 -5.76 -1.06
C VAL A 153 4.25 -5.04 0.27
N VAL A 154 5.06 -4.00 0.37
CA VAL A 154 5.11 -3.17 1.58
C VAL A 154 4.51 -1.80 1.31
N TYR A 155 3.64 -1.37 2.21
CA TYR A 155 2.93 -0.10 2.15
C TYR A 155 3.48 0.87 3.19
N PHE A 156 3.76 2.09 2.77
CA PHE A 156 4.30 3.14 3.65
C PHE A 156 3.97 4.53 3.11
N GLY A 157 3.92 5.52 4.00
CA GLY A 157 3.83 6.91 3.60
C GLY A 157 5.19 7.50 3.23
N GLU A 158 5.22 8.65 2.56
CA GLU A 158 6.45 9.31 2.13
C GLU A 158 7.38 9.66 3.31
N GLY A 159 6.83 9.89 4.50
CA GLY A 159 7.63 10.12 5.71
C GLY A 159 8.54 8.95 6.10
N ALA A 160 8.16 7.72 5.78
CA ALA A 160 8.98 6.53 6.00
C ALA A 160 10.28 6.57 5.20
N THR A 161 10.30 7.27 4.06
CA THR A 161 11.51 7.39 3.22
C THR A 161 12.63 8.23 3.84
N SER A 162 12.39 8.82 5.00
CA SER A 162 13.39 9.52 5.81
C SER A 162 14.02 8.62 6.90
N LYS A 163 13.56 7.35 7.02
CA LYS A 163 14.03 6.39 8.02
C LYS A 163 15.13 5.50 7.43
N GLY A 164 16.10 5.13 8.27
CA GLY A 164 17.14 4.15 7.93
C GLY A 164 16.58 2.83 7.41
N ASP A 165 15.57 2.29 8.11
CA ASP A 165 14.89 1.03 7.76
C ASP A 165 14.47 0.97 6.27
N PHE A 166 13.92 2.08 5.72
CA PHE A 166 13.55 2.16 4.32
C PHE A 166 14.76 1.98 3.40
N HIS A 167 15.84 2.72 3.67
CA HIS A 167 17.05 2.69 2.84
C HIS A 167 17.74 1.32 2.91
N GLU A 168 17.80 0.73 4.08
CA GLU A 168 18.37 -0.60 4.29
C GLU A 168 17.54 -1.67 3.57
N ALA A 169 16.21 -1.65 3.73
CA ALA A 169 15.31 -2.59 3.06
C ALA A 169 15.42 -2.51 1.54
N MET A 170 15.41 -1.29 0.98
CA MET A 170 15.59 -1.08 -0.46
C MET A 170 16.93 -1.61 -0.94
N ASN A 171 18.01 -1.31 -0.23
CA ASN A 171 19.34 -1.78 -0.59
C ASN A 171 19.44 -3.31 -0.57
N PHE A 172 18.94 -3.96 0.49
CA PHE A 172 18.93 -5.42 0.54
C PHE A 172 18.08 -6.03 -0.57
N ALA A 173 16.87 -5.53 -0.77
CA ALA A 173 16.01 -6.04 -1.83
C ALA A 173 16.64 -5.90 -3.22
N GLY A 174 17.33 -4.77 -3.49
CA GLY A 174 18.05 -4.53 -4.74
C GLY A 174 19.23 -5.47 -4.93
N VAL A 175 20.13 -5.56 -3.93
CA VAL A 175 21.33 -6.42 -3.99
C VAL A 175 20.94 -7.89 -4.21
N PHE A 176 19.94 -8.36 -3.48
CA PHE A 176 19.49 -9.75 -3.59
C PHE A 176 18.43 -9.98 -4.68
N GLN A 177 18.02 -8.94 -5.41
CA GLN A 177 16.95 -9.02 -6.41
C GLN A 177 15.73 -9.77 -5.86
N ALA A 178 15.33 -9.39 -4.64
CA ALA A 178 14.20 -10.00 -3.95
C ALA A 178 12.87 -9.56 -4.60
N PRO A 179 11.86 -10.45 -4.72
CA PRO A 179 10.56 -10.11 -5.29
C PRO A 179 9.75 -9.23 -4.31
N ALA A 180 10.15 -7.97 -4.17
CA ALA A 180 9.54 -6.99 -3.29
C ALA A 180 9.04 -5.78 -4.09
N ILE A 181 7.82 -5.32 -3.76
CA ILE A 181 7.22 -4.08 -4.26
C ILE A 181 7.13 -3.10 -3.11
N PHE A 182 7.71 -1.91 -3.28
CA PHE A 182 7.69 -0.82 -2.32
C PHE A 182 6.65 0.23 -2.75
N LEU A 183 5.45 0.16 -2.20
CA LEU A 183 4.34 1.04 -2.54
C LEU A 183 4.26 2.21 -1.54
N CYS A 184 4.59 3.41 -2.03
CA CYS A 184 4.54 4.64 -1.25
C CYS A 184 3.21 5.37 -1.46
N GLU A 185 2.37 5.42 -0.43
CA GLU A 185 1.15 6.24 -0.41
C GLU A 185 1.52 7.68 -0.03
N ASN A 186 1.87 8.48 -1.05
CA ASN A 186 2.36 9.84 -0.86
C ASN A 186 1.20 10.85 -0.75
N ASN A 187 0.76 11.13 0.45
CA ASN A 187 -0.25 12.14 0.74
C ASN A 187 0.33 13.56 0.95
N GLN A 188 1.64 13.74 0.69
CA GLN A 188 2.39 14.99 0.80
C GLN A 188 2.67 15.47 2.23
N PHE A 189 2.26 14.73 3.26
CA PHE A 189 2.45 15.14 4.65
C PHE A 189 2.83 13.96 5.56
N ALA A 190 3.97 14.05 6.22
CA ALA A 190 4.32 13.19 7.36
C ALA A 190 3.80 13.87 8.64
N ILE A 191 2.58 13.54 9.06
CA ILE A 191 1.84 14.20 10.15
C ILE A 191 1.70 15.70 9.86
N SER A 192 2.66 16.52 10.30
CA SER A 192 2.68 17.99 10.15
C SER A 192 3.78 18.50 9.22
N VAL A 193 4.70 17.63 8.78
CA VAL A 193 5.83 18.01 7.95
C VAL A 193 5.49 17.80 6.47
N PRO A 194 5.43 18.88 5.65
CA PRO A 194 5.21 18.76 4.22
C PRO A 194 6.35 17.99 3.54
N ARG A 195 6.05 17.23 2.48
CA ARG A 195 7.05 16.47 1.72
C ARG A 195 8.24 17.32 1.27
N LYS A 196 8.00 18.56 0.83
CA LYS A 196 9.06 19.49 0.40
C LYS A 196 10.12 19.77 1.45
N ASP A 197 9.77 19.63 2.73
CA ASP A 197 10.67 19.85 3.87
C ASP A 197 11.36 18.55 4.33
N GLN A 198 10.96 17.39 3.78
CA GLN A 198 11.54 16.08 4.08
C GLN A 198 12.59 15.65 3.07
N THR A 199 12.40 15.96 1.80
CA THR A 199 13.29 15.51 0.73
C THR A 199 13.38 16.51 -0.40
N ARG A 200 14.57 16.62 -1.00
CA ARG A 200 14.82 17.42 -2.20
C ARG A 200 14.52 16.64 -3.48
N ALA A 201 14.25 15.33 -3.38
CA ALA A 201 13.88 14.54 -4.55
C ALA A 201 12.58 15.09 -5.14
N GLU A 202 12.53 15.27 -6.45
CA GLU A 202 11.35 15.75 -7.17
C GLU A 202 10.18 14.76 -7.02
N THR A 203 10.47 13.46 -7.12
CA THR A 203 9.52 12.39 -6.86
C THR A 203 10.10 11.39 -5.84
N ILE A 204 9.23 10.70 -5.10
CA ILE A 204 9.68 9.60 -4.22
C ILE A 204 10.21 8.42 -5.03
N ALA A 205 9.64 8.18 -6.22
CA ALA A 205 10.05 7.10 -7.11
C ALA A 205 11.52 7.20 -7.57
N GLN A 206 12.10 8.42 -7.59
CA GLN A 206 13.54 8.60 -7.87
C GLN A 206 14.46 7.85 -6.91
N LYS A 207 14.00 7.63 -5.67
CA LYS A 207 14.80 6.91 -4.68
C LYS A 207 15.05 5.44 -5.07
N ALA A 208 14.16 4.84 -5.87
CA ALA A 208 14.31 3.48 -6.37
C ALA A 208 15.57 3.31 -7.24
N ILE A 209 15.91 4.33 -8.01
CA ILE A 209 17.07 4.34 -8.93
C ILE A 209 18.37 4.07 -8.17
N ALA A 210 18.53 4.66 -6.99
CA ALA A 210 19.73 4.51 -6.17
C ALA A 210 19.97 3.06 -5.70
N TYR A 211 18.94 2.23 -5.68
CA TYR A 211 18.98 0.83 -5.23
C TYR A 211 18.82 -0.18 -6.36
N GLY A 212 18.81 0.28 -7.61
CA GLY A 212 18.71 -0.59 -8.79
C GLY A 212 17.29 -1.09 -9.08
N PHE A 213 16.26 -0.44 -8.54
CA PHE A 213 14.87 -0.70 -8.86
C PHE A 213 14.38 0.18 -10.00
N GLU A 214 13.37 -0.30 -10.69
CA GLU A 214 12.50 0.54 -11.49
C GLU A 214 11.56 1.32 -10.56
N GLY A 215 11.43 2.63 -10.78
CA GLY A 215 10.55 3.50 -10.01
C GLY A 215 9.54 4.17 -10.94
N ILE A 216 8.27 4.03 -10.60
CA ILE A 216 7.15 4.65 -11.33
C ILE A 216 6.34 5.53 -10.39
N GLN A 217 5.88 6.68 -10.87
CA GLN A 217 4.89 7.50 -10.20
C GLN A 217 3.52 7.23 -10.80
N VAL A 218 2.57 6.81 -9.95
CA VAL A 218 1.22 6.45 -10.35
C VAL A 218 0.23 7.45 -9.75
N ASP A 219 -0.82 7.79 -10.50
CA ASP A 219 -1.96 8.49 -9.91
C ASP A 219 -2.66 7.56 -8.90
N GLY A 220 -2.45 7.84 -7.61
CA GLY A 220 -3.00 7.02 -6.53
C GLY A 220 -4.52 7.18 -6.32
N MET A 221 -5.20 8.03 -7.10
CA MET A 221 -6.66 8.15 -7.12
C MET A 221 -7.28 7.34 -8.27
N ASP A 222 -6.46 6.88 -9.21
CA ASP A 222 -6.85 6.04 -10.34
C ASP A 222 -6.62 4.56 -10.02
N VAL A 223 -7.69 3.83 -9.76
CA VAL A 223 -7.64 2.41 -9.40
C VAL A 223 -7.09 1.51 -10.51
N PHE A 224 -7.21 1.93 -11.77
CA PHE A 224 -6.72 1.17 -12.93
C PHE A 224 -5.23 1.37 -13.16
N ALA A 225 -4.71 2.55 -12.82
CA ALA A 225 -3.29 2.81 -12.89
C ALA A 225 -2.50 2.14 -11.75
N VAL A 226 -3.12 2.03 -10.55
CA VAL A 226 -2.56 1.32 -9.39
C VAL A 226 -2.54 -0.17 -9.63
#